data_4a94b375b4e034bb9500408a288ea141
#
_entry.id   4a94b375b4e034bb9500408a288ea141
#
_cell.length_a   1.000
_cell.length_b   1.000
_cell.length_c   1.000
_cell.angle_alpha   90.00
_cell.angle_beta   90.00
_cell.angle_gamma   90.00
#
_symmetry.space_group_name_H-M   'P 1'
#
loop_
_entity.id
_entity.type
_entity.pdbx_description
1 polymer ?
#
loop_
_entity_poly.entity_id
_entity_poly.type
_entity_poly.pdbx_seq_one_letter_code
_entity_poly.pdbx_strand_id
1 'polypeptide(L)'
;YLDNEGAVKGQSYTRYTTKLSLDLKPTKWFNLGLNVNGTFSEQQYGSSASSVGQLIKGMPSNLYAASTSLFPYASPYDEDGNRIEYPGGDDKVKNVMNEWNNSQNERRMFRAIGSLYAQLDLGEIYAPLKGLRYRFNFGPDFRYYRNGTFRNEESISSEGKNRASLSNQSDFSWTLDNLIYYDKEFGKHSVGLTLLQSAT
;
A
#
# COMPACT_ATOMS: atom_id res chain seq x y z
N TYR A 1 -7.64 4.91 -11.66
CA TYR A 1 -8.15 5.64 -10.50
C TYR A 1 -9.21 4.82 -9.80
N LEU A 2 -9.16 4.76 -8.49
CA LEU A 2 -10.16 4.15 -7.63
C LEU A 2 -10.40 5.11 -6.47
N ASP A 3 -11.69 5.30 -6.14
CA ASP A 3 -12.12 6.10 -5.00
C ASP A 3 -13.30 5.39 -4.34
N ASN A 4 -13.16 5.06 -3.06
CA ASN A 4 -14.16 4.35 -2.27
C ASN A 4 -14.35 5.04 -0.93
N GLU A 5 -15.59 5.28 -0.58
CA GLU A 5 -15.98 5.66 0.78
C GLU A 5 -16.34 4.41 1.59
N GLY A 6 -15.91 4.37 2.85
CA GLY A 6 -16.24 3.30 3.76
C GLY A 6 -17.65 3.39 4.32
N ALA A 7 -18.16 2.29 4.85
CA ALA A 7 -19.46 2.26 5.52
C ALA A 7 -19.50 3.08 6.82
N VAL A 8 -18.34 3.32 7.44
CA VAL A 8 -18.21 4.15 8.63
C VAL A 8 -17.73 5.54 8.21
N LYS A 9 -18.40 6.58 8.71
CA LYS A 9 -18.07 7.96 8.39
C LYS A 9 -16.60 8.29 8.67
N GLY A 10 -15.95 8.99 7.74
CA GLY A 10 -14.54 9.33 7.79
C GLY A 10 -13.58 8.26 7.25
N GLN A 11 -14.10 7.12 6.80
CA GLN A 11 -13.29 6.11 6.11
C GLN A 11 -13.32 6.35 4.61
N SER A 12 -12.14 6.35 3.99
CA SER A 12 -12.01 6.43 2.53
C SER A 12 -10.73 5.74 2.06
N TYR A 13 -10.75 5.33 0.81
CA TYR A 13 -9.59 4.78 0.13
C TYR A 13 -9.52 5.30 -1.30
N THR A 14 -8.45 6.03 -1.60
CA THR A 14 -8.19 6.56 -2.94
C THR A 14 -6.90 5.94 -3.48
N ARG A 15 -6.90 5.53 -4.74
CA ARG A 15 -5.73 4.94 -5.40
C ARG A 15 -5.56 5.46 -6.82
N TYR A 16 -4.35 5.87 -7.12
CA TYR A 16 -3.88 6.20 -8.45
C TYR A 16 -2.88 5.13 -8.90
N THR A 17 -3.06 4.61 -10.11
CA THR A 17 -2.14 3.63 -10.68
C THR A 17 -1.73 4.09 -12.08
N THR A 18 -0.44 4.09 -12.36
CA THR A 18 0.11 4.35 -13.68
C THR A 18 0.97 3.18 -14.12
N LYS A 19 0.96 2.90 -15.42
CA LYS A 19 1.80 1.89 -16.05
C LYS A 19 2.50 2.48 -17.25
N LEU A 20 3.80 2.29 -17.31
CA LEU A 20 4.64 2.58 -18.46
C LEU A 20 5.26 1.29 -18.95
N SER A 21 5.15 1.02 -20.27
CA SER A 21 5.83 -0.10 -20.92
C SER A 21 6.54 0.43 -22.15
N LEU A 22 7.80 0.06 -22.31
CA LEU A 22 8.63 0.45 -23.43
C LEU A 22 9.48 -0.74 -23.86
N ASP A 23 9.41 -1.09 -25.14
CA ASP A 23 10.27 -2.09 -25.77
C ASP A 23 10.98 -1.44 -26.96
N LEU A 24 12.30 -1.51 -26.95
CA LEU A 24 13.17 -0.92 -27.96
C LEU A 24 14.09 -1.99 -28.57
N LYS A 25 14.28 -1.90 -29.84
CA LYS A 25 15.25 -2.68 -30.60
C LYS A 25 16.18 -1.75 -31.39
N PRO A 26 17.15 -1.10 -30.71
CA PRO A 26 18.02 -0.11 -31.35
C PRO A 26 18.88 -0.70 -32.47
N THR A 27 19.24 -1.98 -32.32
CA THR A 27 20.04 -2.71 -33.32
C THR A 27 19.50 -4.14 -33.48
N LYS A 28 19.99 -4.89 -34.48
CA LYS A 28 19.58 -6.29 -34.68
C LYS A 28 20.02 -7.21 -33.52
N TRP A 29 21.10 -6.84 -32.85
CA TRP A 29 21.72 -7.65 -31.79
C TRP A 29 21.36 -7.18 -30.36
N PHE A 30 20.63 -6.04 -30.19
CA PHE A 30 20.32 -5.48 -28.88
C PHE A 30 18.84 -5.15 -28.74
N ASN A 31 18.21 -5.72 -27.70
CA ASN A 31 16.84 -5.42 -27.30
C ASN A 31 16.85 -4.92 -25.87
N LEU A 32 16.06 -3.90 -25.59
CA LEU A 32 15.87 -3.32 -24.26
C LEU A 32 14.38 -3.21 -23.99
N GLY A 33 13.95 -3.56 -22.78
CA GLY A 33 12.58 -3.35 -22.36
C GLY A 33 12.51 -2.83 -20.93
N LEU A 34 11.51 -1.98 -20.72
CA LEU A 34 11.21 -1.37 -19.43
C LEU A 34 9.70 -1.47 -19.16
N ASN A 35 9.34 -1.99 -18.01
CA ASN A 35 7.98 -1.91 -17.48
C ASN A 35 8.04 -1.31 -16.10
N VAL A 36 7.25 -0.27 -15.86
CA VAL A 36 7.13 0.37 -14.53
C VAL A 36 5.66 0.51 -14.19
N ASN A 37 5.29 0.06 -13.00
CA ASN A 37 3.99 0.30 -12.41
C ASN A 37 4.19 1.18 -11.18
N GLY A 38 3.61 2.37 -11.19
CA GLY A 38 3.54 3.28 -10.06
C GLY A 38 2.15 3.24 -9.44
N THR A 39 2.08 3.14 -8.14
CA THR A 39 0.82 3.20 -7.39
C THR A 39 0.99 4.17 -6.24
N PHE A 40 0.08 5.13 -6.15
CA PHE A 40 -0.09 5.99 -4.99
C PHE A 40 -1.47 5.72 -4.38
N SER A 41 -1.53 5.48 -3.09
CA SER A 41 -2.78 5.31 -2.38
C SER A 41 -2.79 6.09 -1.08
N GLU A 42 -3.97 6.61 -0.78
CA GLU A 42 -4.29 7.26 0.48
C GLU A 42 -5.48 6.54 1.10
N GLN A 43 -5.35 6.18 2.36
CA GLN A 43 -6.39 5.55 3.15
C GLN A 43 -6.62 6.34 4.41
N GLN A 44 -7.87 6.78 4.59
CA GLN A 44 -8.37 7.33 5.83
C GLN A 44 -9.08 6.20 6.58
N TYR A 45 -8.62 5.92 7.80
CA TYR A 45 -9.24 4.89 8.64
C TYR A 45 -10.40 5.43 9.45
N GLY A 46 -10.65 6.75 9.36
CA GLY A 46 -11.59 7.45 10.20
C GLY A 46 -11.14 7.37 11.67
N SER A 47 -12.09 7.41 12.55
CA SER A 47 -11.87 7.12 13.96
C SER A 47 -11.80 5.63 14.21
N SER A 48 -11.06 4.88 13.39
CA SER A 48 -10.87 3.45 13.62
C SER A 48 -10.13 3.27 14.93
N ALA A 49 -10.86 2.96 15.86
CA ALA A 49 -10.48 2.95 17.20
C ALA A 49 -9.99 1.57 17.65
N SER A 50 -8.97 1.05 17.02
CA SER A 50 -8.13 0.05 17.67
C SER A 50 -7.56 0.55 19.03
N SER A 51 -7.71 1.82 19.31
CA SER A 51 -7.16 2.48 20.50
C SER A 51 -8.19 2.94 21.53
N VAL A 52 -9.48 3.03 21.22
CA VAL A 52 -10.48 3.45 22.22
C VAL A 52 -10.68 2.38 23.27
N GLY A 53 -10.73 1.11 22.89
CA GLY A 53 -10.94 0.01 23.85
C GLY A 53 -9.71 -0.41 24.63
N GLN A 54 -8.52 0.04 24.26
CA GLN A 54 -7.27 -0.31 24.99
C GLN A 54 -6.98 0.63 26.16
N LEU A 55 -7.50 1.85 26.13
CA LEU A 55 -7.20 2.88 27.14
C LEU A 55 -8.16 2.83 28.33
N ILE A 56 -9.37 2.32 28.16
CA ILE A 56 -10.38 2.27 29.21
C ILE A 56 -10.91 0.84 29.30
N LYS A 57 -10.66 0.17 30.41
CA LYS A 57 -11.10 -1.21 30.67
C LYS A 57 -12.63 -1.30 30.57
N GLY A 58 -13.12 -2.14 29.64
CA GLY A 58 -14.55 -2.33 29.42
C GLY A 58 -15.16 -1.47 28.31
N MET A 59 -14.42 -0.54 27.71
CA MET A 59 -14.90 0.22 26.55
C MET A 59 -14.88 -0.60 25.26
N PRO A 60 -15.89 -0.38 24.39
CA PRO A 60 -15.88 -0.98 23.04
C PRO A 60 -14.64 -0.59 22.26
N SER A 61 -14.09 -1.56 21.54
CA SER A 61 -12.81 -1.42 20.81
C SER A 61 -12.87 -0.56 19.54
N ASN A 62 -14.05 -0.17 19.09
CA ASN A 62 -14.24 0.67 17.91
C ASN A 62 -15.54 1.47 17.97
N LEU A 63 -15.69 2.48 17.11
CA LEU A 63 -16.89 3.33 17.09
C LEU A 63 -18.16 2.57 16.77
N TYR A 64 -18.10 1.57 15.91
CA TYR A 64 -19.27 0.74 15.62
C TYR A 64 -19.73 -0.02 16.86
N ALA A 65 -18.81 -0.66 17.59
CA ALA A 65 -19.14 -1.34 18.84
C ALA A 65 -19.63 -0.36 19.92
N ALA A 66 -19.05 0.86 19.98
CA ALA A 66 -19.51 1.89 20.90
C ALA A 66 -20.94 2.36 20.55
N SER A 67 -21.25 2.57 19.27
CA SER A 67 -22.60 3.00 18.85
C SER A 67 -23.65 1.93 19.11
N THR A 68 -23.31 0.65 18.97
CA THR A 68 -24.25 -0.45 19.26
C THR A 68 -24.41 -0.75 20.76
N SER A 69 -23.51 -0.25 21.59
CA SER A 69 -23.57 -0.40 23.05
C SER A 69 -24.37 0.71 23.76
N LEU A 70 -24.71 1.77 23.03
CA LEU A 70 -25.57 2.83 23.57
C LEU A 70 -27.03 2.39 23.60
N PHE A 71 -27.74 2.83 24.61
CA PHE A 71 -29.17 2.60 24.71
C PHE A 71 -29.91 3.37 23.61
N PRO A 72 -31.01 2.84 23.04
CA PRO A 72 -31.76 3.51 21.95
C PRO A 72 -32.31 4.89 22.33
N TYR A 73 -32.50 5.16 23.61
CA TYR A 73 -32.97 6.46 24.13
C TYR A 73 -31.87 7.41 24.55
N ALA A 74 -30.60 7.00 24.40
CA ALA A 74 -29.47 7.86 24.75
C ALA A 74 -29.40 9.07 23.81
N SER A 75 -29.46 10.27 24.36
CA SER A 75 -29.24 11.51 23.60
C SER A 75 -27.77 11.88 23.64
N PRO A 76 -27.14 12.16 22.49
CA PRO A 76 -25.75 12.60 22.45
C PRO A 76 -25.54 14.05 22.92
N TYR A 77 -26.62 14.84 23.00
CA TYR A 77 -26.63 16.25 23.39
C TYR A 77 -27.68 16.52 24.47
N ASP A 78 -27.38 17.47 25.35
CA ASP A 78 -28.34 18.02 26.32
C ASP A 78 -29.34 18.96 25.66
N GLU A 79 -30.25 19.53 26.49
CA GLU A 79 -31.28 20.48 26.03
C GLU A 79 -30.70 21.81 25.49
N ASP A 80 -29.49 22.17 25.92
CA ASP A 80 -28.74 23.33 25.50
C ASP A 80 -27.88 23.10 24.26
N GLY A 81 -27.82 21.83 23.75
CA GLY A 81 -27.04 21.42 22.60
C GLY A 81 -25.57 21.10 22.90
N ASN A 82 -25.19 21.02 24.18
CA ASN A 82 -23.84 20.61 24.57
C ASN A 82 -23.71 19.10 24.50
N ARG A 83 -22.52 18.61 24.16
CA ARG A 83 -22.25 17.18 24.07
C ARG A 83 -22.21 16.53 25.45
N ILE A 84 -23.01 15.52 25.66
CA ILE A 84 -22.98 14.69 26.87
C ILE A 84 -21.84 13.69 26.75
N GLU A 85 -20.97 13.60 27.75
CA GLU A 85 -19.81 12.68 27.72
C GLU A 85 -20.24 11.21 27.79
N TYR A 86 -21.26 10.88 28.59
CA TYR A 86 -21.82 9.54 28.77
C TYR A 86 -23.33 9.57 28.52
N PRO A 87 -23.77 9.50 27.25
CA PRO A 87 -25.18 9.77 26.89
C PRO A 87 -26.18 8.72 27.41
N GLY A 88 -25.71 7.51 27.74
CA GLY A 88 -26.55 6.45 28.32
C GLY A 88 -26.58 6.42 29.83
N GLY A 89 -25.89 7.34 30.52
CA GLY A 89 -25.71 7.31 31.96
C GLY A 89 -24.75 6.19 32.45
N ASP A 90 -24.20 5.40 31.54
CA ASP A 90 -23.18 4.40 31.83
C ASP A 90 -21.80 5.02 31.58
N ASP A 91 -20.97 5.06 32.62
CA ASP A 91 -19.61 5.63 32.59
C ASP A 91 -18.62 4.83 31.72
N LYS A 92 -19.05 3.71 31.15
CA LYS A 92 -18.24 2.85 30.29
C LYS A 92 -18.37 3.16 28.81
N VAL A 93 -19.45 3.83 28.39
CA VAL A 93 -19.70 4.10 26.97
C VAL A 93 -19.72 5.59 26.72
N LYS A 94 -18.62 6.12 26.20
CA LYS A 94 -18.48 7.51 25.86
C LYS A 94 -19.25 7.86 24.57
N ASN A 95 -19.58 9.13 24.44
CA ASN A 95 -20.25 9.68 23.29
C ASN A 95 -19.36 9.63 22.04
N VAL A 96 -19.77 8.83 21.05
CA VAL A 96 -19.04 8.61 19.80
C VAL A 96 -19.33 9.69 18.74
N MET A 97 -20.27 10.59 19.02
CA MET A 97 -20.59 11.64 18.08
C MET A 97 -19.40 12.59 17.87
N ASN A 98 -19.18 12.93 16.63
CA ASN A 98 -18.10 13.81 16.18
C ASN A 98 -16.66 13.25 16.37
N GLU A 99 -16.48 11.98 16.78
CA GLU A 99 -15.15 11.42 16.93
C GLU A 99 -14.35 11.46 15.62
N TRP A 100 -15.02 11.33 14.46
CA TRP A 100 -14.39 11.51 13.15
C TRP A 100 -13.82 12.91 12.88
N ASN A 101 -14.31 13.95 13.58
CA ASN A 101 -13.76 15.30 13.50
C ASN A 101 -12.57 15.49 14.48
N ASN A 102 -12.54 14.67 15.53
CA ASN A 102 -11.60 14.79 16.63
C ASN A 102 -10.40 13.84 16.50
N SER A 103 -10.44 12.94 15.53
CA SER A 103 -9.35 12.00 15.27
C SER A 103 -9.09 11.86 13.76
N GLN A 104 -7.82 11.77 13.42
CA GLN A 104 -7.37 11.48 12.06
C GLN A 104 -6.41 10.30 12.13
N ASN A 105 -6.62 9.33 11.24
CA ASN A 105 -5.74 8.18 11.08
C ASN A 105 -5.61 7.89 9.60
N GLU A 106 -4.47 8.28 9.04
CA GLU A 106 -4.22 8.16 7.61
C GLU A 106 -3.01 7.29 7.31
N ARG A 107 -3.08 6.57 6.22
CA ARG A 107 -1.94 5.91 5.60
C ARG A 107 -1.80 6.37 4.17
N ARG A 108 -0.62 6.86 3.82
CA ARG A 108 -0.22 7.09 2.44
C ARG A 108 0.82 6.06 2.05
N MET A 109 0.65 5.47 0.88
CA MET A 109 1.58 4.51 0.33
C MET A 109 1.94 4.90 -1.09
N PHE A 110 3.22 4.94 -1.37
CA PHE A 110 3.76 4.96 -2.72
C PHE A 110 4.49 3.64 -2.98
N ARG A 111 4.20 2.99 -4.09
CA ARG A 111 4.93 1.82 -4.56
C ARG A 111 5.29 1.98 -6.03
N ALA A 112 6.55 1.75 -6.34
CA ALA A 112 7.03 1.64 -7.71
C ALA A 112 7.66 0.25 -7.89
N ILE A 113 7.04 -0.57 -8.75
CA ILE A 113 7.56 -1.87 -9.12
C ILE A 113 7.96 -1.83 -10.60
N GLY A 114 9.16 -2.26 -10.89
CA GLY A 114 9.73 -2.22 -12.23
C GLY A 114 10.21 -3.58 -12.72
N SER A 115 10.39 -3.66 -14.02
CA SER A 115 11.10 -4.74 -14.69
C SER A 115 11.85 -4.11 -15.87
N LEU A 116 13.17 -4.17 -15.80
CA LEU A 116 14.07 -3.76 -16.89
C LEU A 116 14.73 -5.03 -17.43
N TYR A 117 14.78 -5.17 -18.76
CA TYR A 117 15.61 -6.18 -19.37
C TYR A 117 16.50 -5.61 -20.47
N ALA A 118 17.66 -6.20 -20.60
CA ALA A 118 18.58 -5.99 -21.73
C ALA A 118 18.94 -7.35 -22.31
N GLN A 119 18.79 -7.54 -23.60
CA GLN A 119 19.09 -8.78 -24.29
C GLN A 119 20.07 -8.53 -25.44
N LEU A 120 21.12 -9.34 -25.47
CA LEU A 120 22.13 -9.36 -26.52
C LEU A 120 21.96 -10.65 -27.33
N ASP A 121 21.85 -10.52 -28.62
CA ASP A 121 21.95 -11.64 -29.58
C ASP A 121 23.38 -11.70 -30.10
N LEU A 122 24.15 -12.62 -29.53
CA LEU A 122 25.58 -12.74 -29.80
C LEU A 122 25.84 -13.29 -31.22
N GLY A 123 24.87 -14.01 -31.79
CA GLY A 123 24.93 -14.50 -33.14
C GLY A 123 24.85 -13.42 -34.21
N GLU A 124 24.18 -12.31 -33.91
CA GLU A 124 24.10 -11.14 -34.77
C GLU A 124 25.36 -10.24 -34.71
N ILE A 125 26.16 -10.41 -33.60
CA ILE A 125 27.46 -9.72 -33.47
C ILE A 125 28.57 -10.54 -34.13
N TYR A 126 28.58 -11.87 -33.87
CA TYR A 126 29.61 -12.79 -34.32
C TYR A 126 28.99 -14.11 -34.79
N ALA A 127 29.02 -14.37 -36.09
CA ALA A 127 28.34 -15.50 -36.73
C ALA A 127 28.58 -16.90 -36.07
N PRO A 128 29.79 -17.26 -35.58
CA PRO A 128 30.03 -18.52 -34.90
C PRO A 128 29.20 -18.72 -33.62
N LEU A 129 28.71 -17.62 -32.98
CA LEU A 129 27.85 -17.63 -31.79
C LEU A 129 26.36 -17.69 -32.13
N LYS A 130 26.01 -18.05 -33.35
CA LYS A 130 24.61 -18.13 -33.79
C LYS A 130 23.81 -19.06 -32.87
N GLY A 131 22.69 -18.54 -32.35
CA GLY A 131 21.82 -19.21 -31.39
C GLY A 131 22.12 -18.88 -29.92
N LEU A 132 23.23 -18.19 -29.63
CA LEU A 132 23.57 -17.77 -28.27
C LEU A 132 23.02 -16.37 -27.99
N ARG A 133 22.21 -16.25 -26.93
CA ARG A 133 21.63 -15.00 -26.45
C ARG A 133 21.91 -14.86 -24.96
N TYR A 134 22.23 -13.65 -24.54
CA TYR A 134 22.34 -13.28 -23.13
C TYR A 134 21.24 -12.29 -22.80
N ARG A 135 20.56 -12.51 -21.69
CA ARG A 135 19.53 -11.61 -21.17
C ARG A 135 19.78 -11.31 -19.71
N PHE A 136 19.80 -10.04 -19.39
CA PHE A 136 19.82 -9.47 -18.06
C PHE A 136 18.43 -8.97 -17.72
N ASN A 137 17.88 -9.34 -16.56
CA ASN A 137 16.65 -8.77 -16.03
C ASN A 137 16.95 -8.14 -14.67
N PHE A 138 16.39 -6.98 -14.44
CA PHE A 138 16.44 -6.31 -13.14
C PHE A 138 15.03 -5.88 -12.76
N GLY A 139 14.58 -6.32 -11.57
CA GLY A 139 13.24 -6.08 -11.04
C GLY A 139 13.29 -5.32 -9.71
N PRO A 140 13.34 -3.96 -9.71
CA PRO A 140 13.23 -3.19 -8.48
C PRO A 140 11.79 -3.13 -7.97
N ASP A 141 11.61 -3.18 -6.65
CA ASP A 141 10.37 -2.91 -5.93
C ASP A 141 10.68 -1.93 -4.80
N PHE A 142 10.22 -0.70 -4.94
CA PHE A 142 10.34 0.35 -3.96
C PHE A 142 8.98 0.63 -3.33
N ARG A 143 8.92 0.70 -2.00
CA ARG A 143 7.72 1.04 -1.23
C ARG A 143 8.06 2.13 -0.22
N TYR A 144 7.14 3.05 -0.08
CA TYR A 144 7.20 4.08 0.93
C TYR A 144 5.84 4.20 1.61
N TYR A 145 5.85 4.14 2.94
CA TYR A 145 4.67 4.29 3.78
C TYR A 145 4.83 5.51 4.67
N ARG A 146 3.74 6.24 4.79
CA ARG A 146 3.59 7.30 5.77
C ARG A 146 2.30 7.04 6.52
N ASN A 147 2.40 6.78 7.82
CA ASN A 147 1.27 6.60 8.72
C ASN A 147 1.21 7.79 9.64
N GLY A 148 0.10 8.52 9.62
CA GLY A 148 -0.16 9.68 10.45
C GLY A 148 -1.37 9.44 11.34
N THR A 149 -1.25 9.73 12.63
CA THR A 149 -2.38 9.76 13.57
C THR A 149 -2.39 11.09 14.28
N PHE A 150 -3.57 11.65 14.41
CA PHE A 150 -3.81 12.85 15.20
C PHE A 150 -5.09 12.65 16.03
N ARG A 151 -5.09 13.11 17.25
CA ARG A 151 -6.25 13.19 18.12
C ARG A 151 -6.20 14.51 18.86
N ASN A 152 -7.29 15.26 18.80
CA ASN A 152 -7.42 16.46 19.59
C ASN A 152 -7.83 16.13 21.03
N GLU A 153 -7.85 17.12 21.89
CA GLU A 153 -8.21 16.99 23.31
C GLU A 153 -9.64 16.52 23.57
N GLU A 154 -10.56 16.71 22.60
CA GLU A 154 -11.95 16.28 22.66
C GLU A 154 -12.18 14.84 22.21
N SER A 155 -11.18 14.20 21.60
CA SER A 155 -11.26 12.79 21.21
C SER A 155 -11.43 11.90 22.45
N ILE A 156 -12.29 10.89 22.33
CA ILE A 156 -12.54 9.90 23.39
C ILE A 156 -11.25 9.30 23.95
N SER A 157 -10.27 9.09 23.07
CA SER A 157 -9.02 8.42 23.39
C SER A 157 -7.84 9.37 23.69
N SER A 158 -8.09 10.67 23.75
CA SER A 158 -7.04 11.68 23.92
C SER A 158 -6.69 11.95 25.40
N GLU A 159 -7.60 11.60 26.31
CA GLU A 159 -7.49 11.94 27.75
C GLU A 159 -7.32 13.46 27.99
N GLY A 160 -8.00 14.28 27.18
CA GLY A 160 -7.95 15.74 27.27
C GLY A 160 -6.63 16.35 26.79
N LYS A 161 -5.88 15.68 25.90
CA LYS A 161 -4.60 16.17 25.37
C LYS A 161 -4.52 15.98 23.86
N ASN A 162 -3.97 16.96 23.17
CA ASN A 162 -3.63 16.78 21.75
C ASN A 162 -2.48 15.79 21.59
N ARG A 163 -2.68 14.78 20.77
CA ARG A 163 -1.68 13.75 20.48
C ARG A 163 -1.49 13.60 18.97
N ALA A 164 -0.25 13.60 18.51
CA ALA A 164 0.11 13.35 17.13
C ALA A 164 1.23 12.30 17.04
N SER A 165 1.16 11.45 16.04
CA SER A 165 2.21 10.51 15.70
C SER A 165 2.38 10.44 14.20
N LEU A 166 3.63 10.43 13.74
CA LEU A 166 3.99 10.25 12.34
C LEU A 166 5.07 9.18 12.24
N SER A 167 4.80 8.15 11.45
CA SER A 167 5.74 7.08 11.14
C SER A 167 5.96 7.01 9.64
N ASN A 168 7.22 7.01 9.25
CA ASN A 168 7.65 6.83 7.87
C ASN A 168 8.47 5.55 7.77
N GLN A 169 8.21 4.76 6.74
CA GLN A 169 8.95 3.54 6.44
C GLN A 169 9.22 3.47 4.95
N SER A 170 10.41 3.09 4.57
CA SER A 170 10.78 2.81 3.18
C SER A 170 11.38 1.41 3.09
N ASP A 171 10.93 0.65 2.11
CA ASP A 171 11.44 -0.67 1.79
C ASP A 171 11.92 -0.67 0.34
N PHE A 172 13.09 -1.23 0.11
CA PHE A 172 13.61 -1.45 -1.23
C PHE A 172 14.05 -2.91 -1.36
N SER A 173 13.51 -3.60 -2.33
CA SER A 173 13.92 -4.94 -2.72
C SER A 173 14.18 -4.99 -4.22
N TRP A 174 14.98 -5.94 -4.64
CA TRP A 174 15.31 -6.12 -6.04
C TRP A 174 15.54 -7.60 -6.36
N THR A 175 15.31 -7.93 -7.61
CA THR A 175 15.72 -9.20 -8.19
C THR A 175 16.60 -8.93 -9.39
N LEU A 176 17.61 -9.76 -9.59
CA LEU A 176 18.52 -9.69 -10.72
C LEU A 176 18.71 -11.09 -11.29
N ASP A 177 18.35 -11.25 -12.57
CA ASP A 177 18.51 -12.51 -13.27
C ASP A 177 19.44 -12.34 -14.47
N ASN A 178 20.40 -13.25 -14.58
CA ASN A 178 21.24 -13.42 -15.75
C ASN A 178 20.84 -14.73 -16.43
N LEU A 179 20.45 -14.63 -17.70
CA LEU A 179 20.04 -15.78 -18.50
C LEU A 179 20.91 -15.91 -19.72
N ILE A 180 21.35 -17.12 -19.97
CA ILE A 180 22.03 -17.49 -21.20
C ILE A 180 21.15 -18.51 -21.91
N TYR A 181 20.76 -18.19 -23.14
CA TYR A 181 20.01 -19.09 -24.02
C TYR A 181 20.91 -19.55 -25.14
N TYR A 182 20.85 -20.84 -25.45
CA TYR A 182 21.50 -21.40 -26.62
C TYR A 182 20.49 -22.27 -27.36
N ASP A 183 20.14 -21.86 -28.56
CA ASP A 183 19.21 -22.55 -29.44
C ASP A 183 19.91 -22.87 -30.75
N LYS A 184 19.97 -24.15 -31.11
CA LYS A 184 20.62 -24.57 -32.33
C LYS A 184 19.93 -25.77 -32.98
N GLU A 185 19.84 -25.72 -34.28
CA GLU A 185 19.33 -26.80 -35.10
C GLU A 185 20.49 -27.59 -35.75
N PHE A 186 20.41 -28.91 -35.62
CA PHE A 186 21.35 -29.85 -36.19
C PHE A 186 20.59 -30.83 -37.10
N GLY A 187 20.44 -30.52 -38.37
CA GLY A 187 19.67 -31.34 -39.29
C GLY A 187 18.19 -31.42 -38.89
N LYS A 188 17.76 -32.60 -38.39
CA LYS A 188 16.37 -32.80 -37.92
C LYS A 188 16.21 -32.63 -36.40
N HIS A 189 17.27 -32.30 -35.70
CA HIS A 189 17.26 -32.13 -34.26
C HIS A 189 17.38 -30.65 -33.89
N SER A 190 16.57 -30.22 -32.93
CA SER A 190 16.64 -28.87 -32.31
C SER A 190 17.02 -29.03 -30.85
N VAL A 191 18.03 -28.30 -30.41
CA VAL A 191 18.54 -28.30 -29.05
C VAL A 191 18.40 -26.90 -28.48
N GLY A 192 17.69 -26.79 -27.34
CA GLY A 192 17.58 -25.58 -26.56
C GLY A 192 18.13 -25.77 -25.15
N LEU A 193 19.00 -24.88 -24.71
CA LEU A 193 19.57 -24.83 -23.38
C LEU A 193 19.34 -23.45 -22.77
N THR A 194 18.91 -23.43 -21.51
CA THR A 194 18.78 -22.18 -20.74
C THR A 194 19.54 -22.33 -19.43
N LEU A 195 20.45 -21.40 -19.16
CA LEU A 195 21.12 -21.25 -17.88
C LEU A 195 20.60 -19.99 -17.20
N LEU A 196 20.27 -20.10 -15.92
CA LEU A 196 19.78 -19.00 -15.09
C LEU A 196 20.66 -18.87 -13.85
N GLN A 197 21.08 -17.64 -13.57
CA GLN A 197 21.64 -17.22 -12.28
C GLN A 197 20.80 -16.07 -11.76
N SER A 198 20.29 -16.21 -10.53
CA SER A 198 19.43 -15.23 -9.87
C SER A 198 20.05 -14.74 -8.57
N ALA A 199 19.79 -13.47 -8.25
CA ALA A 199 20.15 -12.85 -6.98
C ALA A 199 19.00 -11.94 -6.50
N THR A 200 18.85 -11.82 -5.16
CA THR A 200 17.84 -10.96 -4.50
C THR A 200 18.46 -10.26 -3.29
#